data_febfd524dc4616aa2d8540ff2af1aa80
#
_entry.id   febfd524dc4616aa2d8540ff2af1aa80
#
_cell.length_a   1.000
_cell.length_b   1.000
_cell.length_c   1.000
_cell.angle_alpha   90.00
_cell.angle_beta   90.00
_cell.angle_gamma   90.00
#
_symmetry.space_group_name_H-M   'P 1'
#
loop_
_entity.id
_entity.type
_entity.pdbx_description
1 polymer ?
#
loop_
_entity_poly.entity_id
_entity_poly.type
_entity_poly.pdbx_seq_one_letter_code
_entity_poly.pdbx_strand_id
1 'polypeptide(L)'
;MKRNSYIFISLLLSVVLFTSCITEDEYDNSPEGNFEALWQTIDRQYCFLDYKKQEYGLDWNEIYSQYKQRISKGMNNEQLFEVLADMLNELRDGHVNLSSKLEYSQYREWFDSYPANFSDSIQRVYLGKDYAQSSGMKYQIFEDNIAYIYCGSFQSGIGEGNLDEVLTNWLFVMG
;
A
#
# COMPACT_ATOMS: atom_id res chain seq x y z
N MET A 1 5.49 14.56 -53.83
CA MET A 1 4.22 14.06 -53.28
C MET A 1 4.41 13.02 -52.17
N LYS A 2 5.29 12.03 -52.27
CA LYS A 2 5.47 10.97 -51.26
C LYS A 2 5.92 11.51 -49.86
N ARG A 3 6.81 12.52 -49.80
CA ARG A 3 7.34 13.05 -48.51
C ARG A 3 6.27 13.72 -47.65
N ASN A 4 5.32 14.41 -48.26
CA ASN A 4 4.24 15.06 -47.50
C ASN A 4 3.21 14.05 -46.95
N SER A 5 3.06 12.90 -47.64
CA SER A 5 2.18 11.81 -47.21
C SER A 5 2.69 11.17 -45.90
N TYR A 6 4.00 10.98 -45.76
CA TYR A 6 4.58 10.41 -44.51
C TYR A 6 4.45 11.35 -43.32
N ILE A 7 4.57 12.68 -43.55
CA ILE A 7 4.37 13.68 -42.51
C ILE A 7 2.91 13.65 -42.03
N PHE A 8 1.94 13.54 -42.93
CA PHE A 8 0.53 13.43 -42.56
C PHE A 8 0.20 12.15 -41.79
N ILE A 9 0.76 11.02 -42.19
CA ILE A 9 0.59 9.73 -41.53
C ILE A 9 1.22 9.76 -40.13
N SER A 10 2.42 10.34 -39.99
CA SER A 10 3.08 10.50 -38.71
C SER A 10 2.29 11.42 -37.75
N LEU A 11 1.73 12.51 -38.27
CA LEU A 11 0.89 13.42 -37.49
C LEU A 11 -0.43 12.76 -37.05
N LEU A 12 -1.04 11.96 -37.93
CA LEU A 12 -2.26 11.21 -37.61
C LEU A 12 -1.99 10.14 -36.54
N LEU A 13 -0.84 9.45 -36.64
CA LEU A 13 -0.43 8.43 -35.67
C LEU A 13 -0.14 9.03 -34.30
N SER A 14 0.45 10.25 -34.26
CA SER A 14 0.71 10.95 -32.99
C SER A 14 -0.58 11.38 -32.29
N VAL A 15 -1.61 11.78 -33.02
CA VAL A 15 -2.92 12.17 -32.43
C VAL A 15 -3.62 10.97 -31.77
N VAL A 16 -3.49 9.78 -32.36
CA VAL A 16 -4.09 8.55 -31.80
C VAL A 16 -3.42 8.11 -30.47
N LEU A 17 -2.14 8.47 -30.30
CA LEU A 17 -1.41 8.10 -29.07
C LEU A 17 -1.77 8.98 -27.85
N PHE A 18 -2.45 10.11 -28.05
CA PHE A 18 -2.87 11.01 -26.95
C PHE A 18 -4.32 10.78 -26.50
N THR A 19 -5.05 9.83 -27.09
CA THR A 19 -6.44 9.54 -26.70
C THR A 19 -6.59 8.49 -25.60
N SER A 20 -5.50 8.14 -24.89
CA SER A 20 -5.59 7.34 -23.67
C SER A 20 -6.00 8.22 -22.49
N CYS A 21 -7.14 8.89 -22.62
CA CYS A 21 -7.83 9.40 -21.43
C CYS A 21 -8.45 8.20 -20.72
N ILE A 22 -7.91 7.83 -19.56
CA ILE A 22 -8.65 7.05 -18.58
C ILE A 22 -9.80 7.95 -18.17
N THR A 23 -11.02 7.61 -18.59
CA THR A 23 -12.23 8.24 -18.05
C THR A 23 -12.34 7.76 -16.60
N GLU A 24 -12.02 8.62 -15.65
CA GLU A 24 -12.39 8.39 -14.26
C GLU A 24 -13.90 8.50 -14.15
N ASP A 25 -14.52 7.51 -13.50
CA ASP A 25 -15.95 7.59 -13.21
C ASP A 25 -16.16 8.74 -12.21
N GLU A 26 -16.98 9.73 -12.59
CA GLU A 26 -17.37 10.81 -11.69
C GLU A 26 -18.44 10.30 -10.72
N TYR A 27 -18.10 10.28 -9.44
CA TYR A 27 -19.03 9.98 -8.36
C TYR A 27 -19.45 11.28 -7.68
N ASP A 28 -20.72 11.36 -7.30
CA ASP A 28 -21.16 12.48 -6.48
C ASP A 28 -20.60 12.34 -5.05
N ASN A 29 -20.45 13.46 -4.36
CA ASN A 29 -19.97 13.47 -2.97
C ASN A 29 -21.12 13.24 -1.98
N SER A 30 -21.92 12.20 -2.24
CA SER A 30 -22.95 11.69 -1.33
C SER A 30 -22.47 10.42 -0.63
N PRO A 31 -23.11 9.98 0.45
CA PRO A 31 -22.81 8.69 1.06
C PRO A 31 -22.88 7.53 0.07
N GLU A 32 -23.89 7.53 -0.81
CA GLU A 32 -24.05 6.53 -1.86
C GLU A 32 -22.93 6.60 -2.89
N GLY A 33 -22.60 7.81 -3.38
CA GLY A 33 -21.52 7.99 -4.36
C GLY A 33 -20.16 7.58 -3.81
N ASN A 34 -19.85 7.94 -2.59
CA ASN A 34 -18.61 7.53 -1.93
C ASN A 34 -18.51 6.01 -1.70
N PHE A 35 -19.63 5.37 -1.35
CA PHE A 35 -19.70 3.92 -1.23
C PHE A 35 -19.43 3.24 -2.58
N GLU A 36 -20.11 3.69 -3.65
CA GLU A 36 -19.94 3.14 -5.00
C GLU A 36 -18.48 3.31 -5.48
N ALA A 37 -17.93 4.51 -5.28
CA ALA A 37 -16.56 4.80 -5.67
C ALA A 37 -15.56 3.87 -4.96
N LEU A 38 -15.68 3.68 -3.66
CA LEU A 38 -14.81 2.82 -2.89
C LEU A 38 -14.96 1.35 -3.31
N TRP A 39 -16.21 0.85 -3.40
CA TRP A 39 -16.45 -0.53 -3.79
C TRP A 39 -15.87 -0.85 -5.17
N GLN A 40 -16.10 0.02 -6.17
CA GLN A 40 -15.58 -0.15 -7.53
C GLN A 40 -14.06 -0.03 -7.58
N THR A 41 -13.47 0.82 -6.76
CA THR A 41 -12.00 0.92 -6.66
C THR A 41 -11.39 -0.41 -6.24
N ILE A 42 -11.96 -1.03 -5.22
CA ILE A 42 -11.50 -2.36 -4.77
C ILE A 42 -11.78 -3.41 -5.84
N ASP A 43 -12.98 -3.43 -6.43
CA ASP A 43 -13.34 -4.40 -7.47
C ASP A 43 -12.36 -4.40 -8.66
N ARG A 44 -11.92 -3.21 -9.08
CA ARG A 44 -11.07 -3.03 -10.26
C ARG A 44 -9.57 -3.11 -9.97
N GLN A 45 -9.13 -2.77 -8.77
CA GLN A 45 -7.71 -2.55 -8.46
C GLN A 45 -7.14 -3.52 -7.44
N TYR A 46 -7.97 -4.14 -6.59
CA TYR A 46 -7.48 -5.07 -5.58
C TYR A 46 -7.22 -6.46 -6.19
N CYS A 47 -5.96 -6.79 -6.34
CA CYS A 47 -5.53 -7.99 -7.08
C CYS A 47 -5.78 -9.33 -6.37
N PHE A 48 -6.21 -9.32 -5.09
CA PHE A 48 -6.36 -10.54 -4.30
C PHE A 48 -7.82 -11.01 -4.12
N LEU A 49 -8.81 -10.44 -4.82
CA LEU A 49 -10.21 -10.85 -4.67
C LEU A 49 -10.43 -12.35 -4.93
N ASP A 50 -9.84 -12.88 -6.01
CA ASP A 50 -9.93 -14.32 -6.32
C ASP A 50 -9.28 -15.18 -5.24
N TYR A 51 -8.15 -14.77 -4.70
CA TYR A 51 -7.50 -15.44 -3.58
C TYR A 51 -8.38 -15.43 -2.33
N LYS A 52 -8.93 -14.26 -1.97
CA LYS A 52 -9.84 -14.13 -0.81
C LYS A 52 -11.10 -14.98 -0.96
N LYS A 53 -11.62 -15.09 -2.18
CA LYS A 53 -12.75 -15.96 -2.49
C LYS A 53 -12.42 -17.44 -2.26
N GLN A 54 -11.23 -17.88 -2.68
CA GLN A 54 -10.78 -19.26 -2.50
C GLN A 54 -10.49 -19.61 -1.03
N GLU A 55 -9.81 -18.70 -0.30
CA GLU A 55 -9.37 -18.97 1.08
C GLU A 55 -10.47 -18.76 2.13
N TYR A 56 -11.34 -17.77 1.93
CA TYR A 56 -12.32 -17.36 2.95
C TYR A 56 -13.77 -17.39 2.47
N GLY A 57 -14.00 -17.75 1.19
CA GLY A 57 -15.32 -17.69 0.58
C GLY A 57 -15.83 -16.25 0.38
N LEU A 58 -14.95 -15.25 0.36
CA LEU A 58 -15.34 -13.85 0.20
C LEU A 58 -15.88 -13.62 -1.22
N ASP A 59 -17.14 -13.24 -1.36
CA ASP A 59 -17.71 -12.75 -2.61
C ASP A 59 -17.93 -11.23 -2.54
N TRP A 60 -17.15 -10.49 -3.33
CA TRP A 60 -17.17 -9.02 -3.26
C TRP A 60 -18.52 -8.42 -3.70
N ASN A 61 -19.29 -9.12 -4.55
CA ASN A 61 -20.65 -8.70 -4.92
C ASN A 61 -21.65 -8.95 -3.78
N GLU A 62 -21.47 -10.00 -3.00
CA GLU A 62 -22.27 -10.22 -1.79
C GLU A 62 -21.98 -9.14 -0.75
N ILE A 63 -20.71 -8.81 -0.57
CA ILE A 63 -20.29 -7.70 0.30
C ILE A 63 -20.94 -6.37 -0.15
N TYR A 64 -20.94 -6.08 -1.46
CA TYR A 64 -21.67 -4.93 -1.98
C TYR A 64 -23.13 -4.93 -1.52
N SER A 65 -23.83 -6.03 -1.76
CA SER A 65 -25.25 -6.15 -1.46
C SER A 65 -25.57 -5.99 0.02
N GLN A 66 -24.70 -6.52 0.88
CA GLN A 66 -24.81 -6.42 2.33
C GLN A 66 -24.57 -4.98 2.83
N TYR A 67 -23.50 -4.34 2.39
CA TYR A 67 -23.10 -3.04 2.90
C TYR A 67 -23.90 -1.87 2.27
N LYS A 68 -24.37 -2.03 1.04
CA LYS A 68 -25.27 -1.07 0.40
C LYS A 68 -26.53 -0.79 1.21
N GLN A 69 -27.06 -1.79 1.90
CA GLN A 69 -28.26 -1.65 2.73
C GLN A 69 -28.00 -0.80 3.97
N ARG A 70 -26.76 -0.63 4.39
CA ARG A 70 -26.37 0.21 5.52
C ARG A 70 -26.21 1.69 5.14
N ILE A 71 -26.15 2.00 3.84
CA ILE A 71 -25.98 3.38 3.34
C ILE A 71 -27.32 4.09 3.28
N SER A 72 -27.36 5.31 3.79
CA SER A 72 -28.54 6.19 3.70
C SER A 72 -28.14 7.64 3.44
N LYS A 73 -29.01 8.40 2.78
CA LYS A 73 -28.79 9.82 2.43
C LYS A 73 -28.55 10.74 3.62
N GLY A 74 -29.02 10.36 4.79
CA GLY A 74 -28.89 11.17 6.02
C GLY A 74 -27.65 10.89 6.84
N MET A 75 -26.76 10.00 6.40
CA MET A 75 -25.52 9.67 7.13
C MET A 75 -24.59 10.88 7.19
N ASN A 76 -24.00 11.08 8.36
CA ASN A 76 -22.86 11.98 8.50
C ASN A 76 -21.55 11.26 8.11
N ASN A 77 -20.45 12.01 8.06
CA ASN A 77 -19.16 11.47 7.61
C ASN A 77 -18.60 10.36 8.54
N GLU A 78 -18.85 10.44 9.83
CA GLU A 78 -18.41 9.44 10.80
C GLU A 78 -19.14 8.12 10.57
N GLN A 79 -20.48 8.17 10.45
CA GLN A 79 -21.30 7.00 10.17
C GLN A 79 -20.93 6.35 8.82
N LEU A 80 -20.68 7.19 7.79
CA LEU A 80 -20.22 6.68 6.50
C LEU A 80 -18.84 6.01 6.64
N PHE A 81 -17.90 6.65 7.35
CA PHE A 81 -16.57 6.10 7.56
C PHE A 81 -16.63 4.72 8.23
N GLU A 82 -17.46 4.56 9.27
CA GLU A 82 -17.63 3.26 9.95
C GLU A 82 -18.11 2.17 8.97
N VAL A 83 -19.11 2.46 8.14
CA VAL A 83 -19.64 1.48 7.18
C VAL A 83 -18.59 1.11 6.13
N LEU A 84 -17.86 2.10 5.61
CA LEU A 84 -16.80 1.87 4.63
C LEU A 84 -15.61 1.11 5.22
N ALA A 85 -15.24 1.42 6.46
CA ALA A 85 -14.19 0.72 7.19
C ALA A 85 -14.55 -0.76 7.44
N ASP A 86 -15.78 -1.01 7.90
CA ASP A 86 -16.29 -2.37 8.10
C ASP A 86 -16.26 -3.17 6.79
N MET A 87 -16.71 -2.56 5.68
CA MET A 87 -16.67 -3.19 4.35
C MET A 87 -15.25 -3.58 3.93
N LEU A 88 -14.27 -2.69 4.12
CA LEU A 88 -12.88 -2.99 3.79
C LEU A 88 -12.26 -4.05 4.70
N ASN A 89 -12.68 -4.13 5.96
CA ASN A 89 -12.19 -5.12 6.91
C ASN A 89 -12.60 -6.55 6.55
N GLU A 90 -13.65 -6.74 5.72
CA GLU A 90 -14.00 -8.05 5.17
C GLU A 90 -12.88 -8.65 4.29
N LEU A 91 -12.04 -7.80 3.70
CA LEU A 91 -10.87 -8.24 2.93
C LEU A 91 -9.81 -8.93 3.80
N ARG A 92 -9.84 -8.73 5.11
CA ARG A 92 -8.85 -9.25 6.07
C ARG A 92 -7.42 -9.01 5.61
N ASP A 93 -7.15 -7.75 5.22
CA ASP A 93 -5.85 -7.34 4.67
C ASP A 93 -5.34 -6.08 5.36
N GLY A 94 -4.25 -6.21 6.10
CA GLY A 94 -3.63 -5.10 6.82
C GLY A 94 -2.99 -4.04 5.93
N HIS A 95 -2.91 -4.27 4.61
CA HIS A 95 -2.41 -3.27 3.65
C HIS A 95 -3.53 -2.42 3.05
N VAL A 96 -4.80 -2.82 3.23
CA VAL A 96 -5.94 -2.02 2.83
C VAL A 96 -6.36 -1.12 3.99
N ASN A 97 -6.20 0.18 3.80
CA ASN A 97 -6.43 1.17 4.84
C ASN A 97 -7.44 2.21 4.37
N LEU A 98 -8.30 2.66 5.27
CA LEU A 98 -9.17 3.81 5.08
C LEU A 98 -8.72 4.95 6.00
N SER A 99 -8.54 6.12 5.44
CA SER A 99 -8.09 7.31 6.18
C SER A 99 -8.98 8.51 5.87
N SER A 100 -9.36 9.22 6.90
CA SER A 100 -10.01 10.53 6.82
C SER A 100 -9.21 11.57 7.59
N LYS A 101 -9.71 12.81 7.67
CA LYS A 101 -9.06 13.85 8.49
C LYS A 101 -9.08 13.57 9.99
N LEU A 102 -10.02 12.77 10.45
CA LEU A 102 -10.30 12.53 11.87
C LEU A 102 -10.11 11.06 12.26
N GLU A 103 -10.18 10.14 11.31
CA GLU A 103 -10.30 8.70 11.56
C GLU A 103 -9.38 7.90 10.65
N TYR A 104 -8.96 6.75 11.15
CA TYR A 104 -8.12 5.77 10.43
C TYR A 104 -8.60 4.36 10.76
N SER A 105 -8.77 3.53 9.74
CA SER A 105 -9.12 2.11 9.88
C SER A 105 -8.14 1.23 9.14
N GLN A 106 -7.80 0.11 9.77
CA GLN A 106 -6.93 -0.94 9.24
C GLN A 106 -7.31 -2.28 9.86
N TYR A 107 -7.34 -3.33 9.07
CA TYR A 107 -7.49 -4.69 9.60
C TYR A 107 -6.23 -5.12 10.33
N ARG A 108 -6.35 -5.47 11.62
CA ARG A 108 -5.21 -5.81 12.49
C ARG A 108 -5.29 -7.17 13.15
N GLU A 109 -6.37 -7.91 12.98
CA GLU A 109 -6.61 -9.16 13.71
C GLU A 109 -5.43 -10.15 13.62
N TRP A 110 -4.83 -10.29 12.45
CA TRP A 110 -3.65 -11.14 12.26
C TRP A 110 -2.45 -10.67 13.07
N PHE A 111 -2.27 -9.37 13.20
CA PHE A 111 -1.16 -8.79 13.96
C PHE A 111 -1.38 -8.94 15.47
N ASP A 112 -2.63 -8.74 15.91
CA ASP A 112 -2.98 -8.79 17.32
C ASP A 112 -3.09 -10.25 17.82
N SER A 113 -3.37 -11.20 16.91
CA SER A 113 -3.51 -12.63 17.23
C SER A 113 -2.17 -13.38 17.29
N TYR A 114 -1.11 -12.87 16.70
CA TYR A 114 0.20 -13.52 16.68
C TYR A 114 1.23 -12.74 17.49
N PRO A 115 1.96 -13.41 18.43
CA PRO A 115 3.04 -12.75 19.14
C PRO A 115 4.14 -12.35 18.16
N ALA A 116 4.78 -11.21 18.41
CA ALA A 116 5.96 -10.82 17.64
C ALA A 116 7.03 -11.93 17.73
N ASN A 117 7.52 -12.39 16.59
CA ASN A 117 8.63 -13.35 16.51
C ASN A 117 10.01 -12.67 16.63
N PHE A 118 10.03 -11.38 16.96
CA PHE A 118 11.24 -10.59 17.17
C PHE A 118 11.53 -10.47 18.66
N SER A 119 12.80 -10.63 19.04
CA SER A 119 13.28 -10.48 20.41
C SER A 119 14.55 -9.65 20.44
N ASP A 120 14.48 -8.49 21.10
CA ASP A 120 15.62 -7.61 21.36
C ASP A 120 16.76 -8.33 22.10
N SER A 121 16.45 -9.25 22.99
CA SER A 121 17.45 -10.02 23.74
C SER A 121 18.22 -10.97 22.82
N ILE A 122 17.52 -11.66 21.92
CA ILE A 122 18.14 -12.53 20.92
C ILE A 122 18.96 -11.69 19.94
N GLN A 123 18.44 -10.58 19.45
CA GLN A 123 19.18 -9.68 18.58
C GLN A 123 20.50 -9.22 19.24
N ARG A 124 20.48 -8.85 20.53
CA ARG A 124 21.68 -8.43 21.25
C ARG A 124 22.71 -9.54 21.45
N VAL A 125 22.27 -10.79 21.56
CA VAL A 125 23.16 -11.94 21.64
C VAL A 125 23.93 -12.14 20.33
N TYR A 126 23.24 -12.03 19.18
CA TYR A 126 23.84 -12.30 17.87
C TYR A 126 24.50 -11.07 17.24
N LEU A 127 23.92 -9.90 17.42
CA LEU A 127 24.43 -8.65 16.84
C LEU A 127 25.43 -7.93 17.77
N GLY A 128 25.45 -8.29 19.06
CA GLY A 128 26.25 -7.57 20.06
C GLY A 128 25.64 -6.21 20.42
N LYS A 129 26.50 -5.33 20.95
CA LYS A 129 26.15 -3.97 21.35
C LYS A 129 26.85 -2.89 20.50
N ASP A 130 27.87 -3.28 19.75
CA ASP A 130 28.80 -2.39 19.05
C ASP A 130 28.46 -2.26 17.55
N TYR A 131 27.17 -2.39 17.21
CA TYR A 131 26.70 -2.19 15.85
C TYR A 131 26.65 -0.69 15.50
N ALA A 132 26.97 -0.37 14.25
CA ALA A 132 26.82 0.99 13.75
C ALA A 132 25.34 1.31 13.47
N GLN A 133 24.97 2.58 13.61
CA GLN A 133 23.64 3.08 13.31
C GLN A 133 23.72 4.24 12.33
N SER A 134 22.89 4.20 11.30
CA SER A 134 22.64 5.33 10.43
C SER A 134 21.16 5.35 10.08
N SER A 135 20.53 6.51 10.36
CA SER A 135 19.18 6.82 9.91
C SER A 135 18.11 5.77 10.20
N GLY A 136 18.13 5.21 11.41
CA GLY A 136 17.17 4.20 11.83
C GLY A 136 17.52 2.77 11.41
N MET A 137 18.57 2.59 10.62
CA MET A 137 19.11 1.25 10.32
C MET A 137 20.26 0.91 11.27
N LYS A 138 20.35 -0.36 11.62
CA LYS A 138 21.49 -0.93 12.39
C LYS A 138 22.26 -1.85 11.47
N TYR A 139 23.59 -1.81 11.53
CA TYR A 139 24.41 -2.69 10.70
C TYR A 139 25.69 -3.12 11.39
N GLN A 140 26.16 -4.30 11.02
CA GLN A 140 27.40 -4.87 11.48
C GLN A 140 27.98 -5.81 10.44
N ILE A 141 29.32 -5.89 10.39
CA ILE A 141 30.05 -6.90 9.61
C ILE A 141 30.59 -7.94 10.61
N PHE A 142 30.24 -9.20 10.42
CA PHE A 142 30.73 -10.29 11.22
C PHE A 142 32.12 -10.76 10.73
N GLU A 143 32.83 -11.52 11.56
CA GLU A 143 34.21 -11.99 11.29
C GLU A 143 34.34 -12.84 10.01
N ASP A 144 33.25 -13.46 9.55
CA ASP A 144 33.16 -14.24 8.31
C ASP A 144 32.80 -13.41 7.07
N ASN A 145 32.94 -12.11 7.15
CA ASN A 145 32.58 -11.14 6.10
C ASN A 145 31.07 -11.13 5.71
N ILE A 146 30.21 -11.56 6.61
CA ILE A 146 28.77 -11.42 6.45
C ILE A 146 28.33 -10.06 6.97
N ALA A 147 27.69 -9.27 6.10
CA ALA A 147 27.05 -8.02 6.49
C ALA A 147 25.63 -8.27 6.96
N TYR A 148 25.31 -7.78 8.13
CA TYR A 148 23.95 -7.74 8.66
C TYR A 148 23.45 -6.30 8.67
N ILE A 149 22.28 -6.07 8.04
CA ILE A 149 21.60 -4.79 8.04
C ILE A 149 20.18 -5.01 8.56
N TYR A 150 19.83 -4.30 9.61
CA TYR A 150 18.48 -4.28 10.16
C TYR A 150 17.78 -2.97 9.80
N CYS A 151 16.67 -3.08 9.07
CA CYS A 151 15.77 -1.98 8.76
C CYS A 151 14.46 -2.22 9.52
N GLY A 152 14.21 -1.45 10.57
CA GLY A 152 13.02 -1.62 11.41
C GLY A 152 11.74 -1.06 10.82
N SER A 153 11.84 -0.16 9.84
CA SER A 153 10.68 0.47 9.19
C SER A 153 11.09 1.07 7.85
N PHE A 154 10.15 1.05 6.89
CA PHE A 154 10.27 1.78 5.63
C PHE A 154 9.46 3.09 5.63
N GLN A 155 9.03 3.56 6.80
CA GLN A 155 8.35 4.84 6.89
C GLN A 155 9.31 6.00 6.57
N SER A 156 8.73 7.12 6.11
CA SER A 156 9.42 8.37 5.75
C SER A 156 10.10 9.03 6.96
N GLY A 157 11.08 8.51 7.48
CA GLY A 157 11.89 8.97 8.61
C GLY A 157 13.18 8.19 8.68
N ILE A 158 13.31 7.19 7.81
CA ILE A 158 14.60 6.68 7.37
C ILE A 158 15.06 7.75 6.39
N GLY A 159 15.77 8.73 6.90
CA GLY A 159 15.96 10.05 6.36
C GLY A 159 16.47 10.12 4.93
N GLU A 160 16.31 11.26 4.32
CA GLU A 160 16.87 11.59 3.01
C GLU A 160 18.38 11.25 2.97
N GLY A 161 18.79 10.47 2.00
CA GLY A 161 20.20 10.11 1.77
C GLY A 161 20.70 8.84 2.47
N ASN A 162 19.90 8.13 3.21
CA ASN A 162 20.37 7.15 4.18
C ASN A 162 20.86 5.83 3.62
N LEU A 163 20.23 5.32 2.57
CA LEU A 163 20.70 4.10 1.94
C LEU A 163 22.10 4.35 1.33
N ASP A 164 22.29 5.51 0.70
CA ASP A 164 23.59 5.91 0.14
C ASP A 164 24.62 6.12 1.23
N GLU A 165 24.27 6.70 2.37
CA GLU A 165 25.17 6.90 3.49
C GLU A 165 25.56 5.56 4.15
N VAL A 166 24.61 4.67 4.36
CA VAL A 166 24.86 3.33 4.88
C VAL A 166 25.74 2.55 3.90
N LEU A 167 25.44 2.57 2.61
CA LEU A 167 26.24 1.89 1.59
C LEU A 167 27.61 2.53 1.43
N THR A 168 27.73 3.85 1.53
CA THR A 168 29.00 4.57 1.45
C THR A 168 29.88 4.26 2.67
N ASN A 169 29.32 4.33 3.87
CA ASN A 169 30.03 3.94 5.10
C ASN A 169 30.43 2.47 5.09
N TRP A 170 29.61 1.63 4.49
CA TRP A 170 29.87 0.21 4.34
C TRP A 170 31.03 -0.07 3.38
N LEU A 171 31.08 0.62 2.24
CA LEU A 171 32.19 0.54 1.29
C LEU A 171 33.51 1.06 1.89
N PHE A 172 33.43 2.04 2.79
CA PHE A 172 34.63 2.57 3.48
C PHE A 172 35.22 1.61 4.52
N VAL A 173 34.38 0.77 5.13
CA VAL A 173 34.82 -0.23 6.13
C VAL A 173 35.39 -1.48 5.47
N MET A 174 35.06 -1.72 4.19
CA MET A 174 35.56 -2.88 3.42
C MET A 174 36.81 -2.60 2.60
N GLY A 175 37.30 -1.38 2.52
CA GLY A 175 38.55 -0.94 1.87
C GLY A 175 39.68 -0.80 2.85
#